data_c58b0decac88da89535731cfe7215f46
#
_entry.id   c58b0decac88da89535731cfe7215f46
#
_cell.length_a   1.000
_cell.length_b   1.000
_cell.length_c   1.000
_cell.angle_alpha   90.00
_cell.angle_beta   90.00
_cell.angle_gamma   90.00
#
_symmetry.space_group_name_H-M   'P 1'
#
loop_
_entity.id
_entity.type
_entity.pdbx_description
1 polymer ?
#
loop_
_entity_poly.entity_id
_entity_poly.type
_entity_poly.pdbx_seq_one_letter_code
_entity_poly.pdbx_strand_id
1 'polypeptide(L)'
;MNHKLLLTSLFSLAIGSCATLAPPPSPEDVERAAATISADDLVARIKVLSSDDFEGRAPGTRGEEFTVDYLVREFKALGLAPGNPDGTYVQKVPLSEYRAEPTAIVHAPGGREIAWKHPSDFVAFTVERKPRVHIQDSQMVFVGYGVIAPEYKWDDFKGMDLRGKTLVVLVNDPQIPDPADPAKLDESMFKGKAMTYYGRWTYKYEEGVRQGAAAVVIIHETKPAAYPYEVVQNSWGRENFEIRNEGRSEEYPPVAAWMKLDTAKALFAATGHDLETLRQAALKRDFRPVPLGSTITFDIANTWREVD
;
A
#
# COMPACT_ATOMS: atom_id res chain seq x y z
N MET A 1 45.08 -66.70 -23.03
CA MET A 1 43.62 -66.90 -23.11
C MET A 1 42.95 -65.53 -22.93
N ASN A 2 42.56 -64.96 -24.07
CA ASN A 2 42.05 -63.58 -24.14
C ASN A 2 40.53 -63.59 -24.00
N HIS A 3 39.95 -62.95 -22.99
CA HIS A 3 38.51 -62.60 -22.96
C HIS A 3 38.32 -61.14 -23.26
N LYS A 4 37.80 -60.87 -24.46
CA LYS A 4 37.25 -59.54 -24.84
C LYS A 4 35.87 -59.38 -24.26
N LEU A 5 35.66 -58.40 -23.37
CA LEU A 5 34.36 -57.92 -22.96
C LEU A 5 33.85 -56.91 -24.02
N LEU A 6 32.72 -57.22 -24.65
CA LEU A 6 31.93 -56.27 -25.44
C LEU A 6 31.11 -55.42 -24.50
N LEU A 7 31.33 -54.12 -24.46
CA LEU A 7 30.42 -53.13 -23.86
C LEU A 7 29.41 -52.69 -24.92
N THR A 8 28.16 -53.08 -24.73
CA THR A 8 27.05 -52.58 -25.54
C THR A 8 26.51 -51.30 -24.91
N SER A 9 26.76 -50.14 -25.53
CA SER A 9 26.20 -48.85 -25.13
C SER A 9 24.74 -48.76 -25.57
N LEU A 10 23.81 -48.75 -24.61
CA LEU A 10 22.40 -48.33 -24.89
C LEU A 10 22.36 -46.80 -24.95
N PHE A 11 22.13 -46.26 -26.12
CA PHE A 11 21.85 -44.86 -26.33
C PHE A 11 20.34 -44.68 -26.12
N SER A 12 19.95 -44.15 -24.94
CA SER A 12 18.55 -43.75 -24.69
C SER A 12 18.26 -42.42 -25.39
N LEU A 13 17.49 -42.48 -26.48
CA LEU A 13 16.93 -41.29 -27.11
C LEU A 13 15.88 -40.67 -26.20
N ALA A 14 16.24 -39.58 -25.51
CA ALA A 14 15.26 -38.70 -24.83
C ALA A 14 14.54 -37.90 -25.93
N ILE A 15 13.30 -38.32 -26.27
CA ILE A 15 12.39 -37.50 -27.09
C ILE A 15 11.90 -36.36 -26.24
N GLY A 16 12.56 -35.20 -26.33
CA GLY A 16 12.08 -33.95 -25.73
C GLY A 16 10.78 -33.55 -26.43
N SER A 17 9.65 -33.69 -25.72
CA SER A 17 8.36 -33.16 -26.16
C SER A 17 8.45 -31.63 -26.11
N CYS A 18 8.79 -30.99 -27.24
CA CYS A 18 8.60 -29.55 -27.39
C CYS A 18 7.08 -29.30 -27.44
N ALA A 19 6.53 -28.86 -26.29
CA ALA A 19 5.21 -28.27 -26.30
C ALA A 19 5.28 -27.00 -27.18
N THR A 20 4.82 -27.10 -28.42
CA THR A 20 4.66 -25.96 -29.32
C THR A 20 3.58 -25.05 -28.70
N LEU A 21 3.98 -23.91 -28.18
CA LEU A 21 3.04 -22.85 -27.81
C LEU A 21 2.20 -22.53 -29.03
N ALA A 22 0.88 -22.54 -28.87
CA ALA A 22 -0.03 -22.12 -29.94
C ALA A 22 0.37 -20.72 -30.42
N PRO A 23 0.31 -20.44 -31.73
CA PRO A 23 0.60 -19.11 -32.22
C PRO A 23 -0.37 -18.09 -31.59
N PRO A 24 0.04 -16.82 -31.44
CA PRO A 24 -0.86 -15.79 -30.94
C PRO A 24 -2.09 -15.67 -31.88
N PRO A 25 -3.28 -15.33 -31.35
CA PRO A 25 -4.48 -15.18 -32.14
C PRO A 25 -4.29 -14.09 -33.20
N SER A 26 -4.92 -14.30 -34.36
CA SER A 26 -4.91 -13.29 -35.43
C SER A 26 -5.72 -12.05 -35.02
N PRO A 27 -5.45 -10.85 -35.60
CA PRO A 27 -6.27 -9.66 -35.35
C PRO A 27 -7.77 -9.89 -35.57
N GLU A 28 -8.12 -10.69 -36.63
CA GLU A 28 -9.49 -11.05 -36.93
C GLU A 28 -10.13 -11.93 -35.84
N ASP A 29 -9.36 -12.87 -35.26
CA ASP A 29 -9.83 -13.66 -34.11
C ASP A 29 -10.09 -12.81 -32.89
N VAL A 30 -9.23 -11.81 -32.66
CA VAL A 30 -9.39 -10.84 -31.53
C VAL A 30 -10.65 -10.00 -31.73
N GLU A 31 -10.87 -9.45 -32.94
CA GLU A 31 -12.08 -8.68 -33.26
C GLU A 31 -13.35 -9.52 -33.13
N ARG A 32 -13.34 -10.75 -33.62
CA ARG A 32 -14.48 -11.67 -33.51
C ARG A 32 -14.78 -12.00 -32.04
N ALA A 33 -13.77 -12.24 -31.24
CA ALA A 33 -13.94 -12.47 -29.80
C ALA A 33 -14.45 -11.21 -29.09
N ALA A 34 -13.90 -10.03 -29.38
CA ALA A 34 -14.36 -8.77 -28.80
C ALA A 34 -15.83 -8.46 -29.15
N ALA A 35 -16.28 -8.81 -30.35
CA ALA A 35 -17.67 -8.63 -30.77
C ALA A 35 -18.69 -9.48 -29.99
N THR A 36 -18.23 -10.50 -29.24
CA THR A 36 -19.11 -11.28 -28.34
C THR A 36 -19.39 -10.59 -27.02
N ILE A 37 -18.65 -9.54 -26.67
CA ILE A 37 -18.83 -8.79 -25.43
C ILE A 37 -19.98 -7.79 -25.63
N SER A 38 -21.10 -8.01 -24.93
CA SER A 38 -22.25 -7.11 -25.01
C SER A 38 -22.39 -6.24 -23.74
N ALA A 39 -22.88 -5.01 -23.94
CA ALA A 39 -23.19 -4.12 -22.82
C ALA A 39 -24.29 -4.70 -21.93
N ASP A 40 -25.26 -5.38 -22.51
CA ASP A 40 -26.39 -5.98 -21.79
C ASP A 40 -25.93 -7.10 -20.86
N ASP A 41 -25.04 -7.98 -21.32
CA ASP A 41 -24.46 -9.04 -20.48
C ASP A 41 -23.63 -8.46 -19.33
N LEU A 42 -22.85 -7.41 -19.60
CA LEU A 42 -22.08 -6.72 -18.57
C LEU A 42 -22.99 -6.11 -17.51
N VAL A 43 -24.03 -5.39 -17.94
CA VAL A 43 -25.02 -4.77 -17.03
C VAL A 43 -25.78 -5.83 -16.24
N ALA A 44 -26.14 -6.96 -16.84
CA ALA A 44 -26.81 -8.06 -16.14
C ALA A 44 -25.93 -8.61 -15.00
N ARG A 45 -24.64 -8.85 -15.25
CA ARG A 45 -23.69 -9.29 -14.21
C ARG A 45 -23.48 -8.25 -13.12
N ILE A 46 -23.37 -6.97 -13.49
CA ILE A 46 -23.25 -5.88 -12.51
C ILE A 46 -24.49 -5.84 -11.61
N LYS A 47 -25.70 -5.95 -12.17
CA LYS A 47 -26.96 -5.94 -11.39
C LYS A 47 -26.99 -7.07 -10.37
N VAL A 48 -26.56 -8.28 -10.74
CA VAL A 48 -26.48 -9.41 -9.81
C VAL A 48 -25.49 -9.10 -8.69
N LEU A 49 -24.23 -8.79 -9.03
CA LEU A 49 -23.16 -8.59 -8.06
C LEU A 49 -23.36 -7.36 -7.16
N SER A 50 -24.13 -6.36 -7.60
CA SER A 50 -24.42 -5.15 -6.82
C SER A 50 -25.74 -5.22 -6.05
N SER A 51 -26.47 -6.34 -6.12
CA SER A 51 -27.73 -6.48 -5.35
C SER A 51 -27.45 -6.60 -3.85
N ASP A 52 -28.45 -6.26 -3.06
CA ASP A 52 -28.38 -6.32 -1.59
C ASP A 52 -28.13 -7.74 -1.07
N ASP A 53 -28.53 -8.78 -1.83
CA ASP A 53 -28.28 -10.18 -1.49
C ASP A 53 -26.80 -10.51 -1.33
N PHE A 54 -25.92 -9.76 -2.01
CA PHE A 54 -24.48 -9.92 -1.93
C PHE A 54 -23.81 -9.11 -0.80
N GLU A 55 -24.57 -8.37 0.01
CA GLU A 55 -24.14 -7.72 1.26
C GLU A 55 -22.82 -6.92 1.15
N GLY A 56 -22.52 -6.35 -0.05
CA GLY A 56 -21.29 -5.61 -0.32
C GLY A 56 -20.03 -6.47 -0.54
N ARG A 57 -20.11 -7.80 -0.43
CA ARG A 57 -19.04 -8.76 -0.79
C ARG A 57 -17.74 -8.63 0.00
N ALA A 58 -17.82 -8.22 1.27
CA ALA A 58 -16.63 -8.10 2.11
C ALA A 58 -15.98 -9.47 2.36
N PRO A 59 -14.64 -9.57 2.46
CA PRO A 59 -13.94 -10.81 2.76
C PRO A 59 -14.42 -11.45 4.07
N GLY A 60 -14.54 -12.79 4.10
CA GLY A 60 -14.98 -13.54 5.27
C GLY A 60 -16.44 -13.33 5.64
N THR A 61 -17.30 -12.96 4.69
CA THR A 61 -18.73 -12.78 4.87
C THR A 61 -19.54 -13.67 3.94
N ARG A 62 -20.84 -13.81 4.22
CA ARG A 62 -21.78 -14.50 3.32
C ARG A 62 -21.82 -13.88 1.93
N GLY A 63 -21.63 -12.56 1.83
CA GLY A 63 -21.58 -11.86 0.55
C GLY A 63 -20.38 -12.28 -0.30
N GLU A 64 -19.22 -12.59 0.31
CA GLU A 64 -18.10 -13.20 -0.40
C GLU A 64 -18.45 -14.60 -0.91
N GLU A 65 -19.01 -15.47 -0.06
CA GLU A 65 -19.41 -16.84 -0.45
C GLU A 65 -20.33 -16.81 -1.69
N PHE A 66 -21.36 -15.95 -1.69
CA PHE A 66 -22.24 -15.78 -2.83
C PHE A 66 -21.54 -15.28 -4.07
N THR A 67 -20.56 -14.37 -3.89
CA THR A 67 -19.76 -13.85 -4.99
C THR A 67 -18.90 -14.92 -5.63
N VAL A 68 -18.21 -15.69 -4.81
CA VAL A 68 -17.36 -16.80 -5.27
C VAL A 68 -18.20 -17.86 -5.99
N ASP A 69 -19.32 -18.26 -5.41
CA ASP A 69 -20.24 -19.23 -6.04
C ASP A 69 -20.79 -18.72 -7.39
N TYR A 70 -21.15 -17.43 -7.44
CA TYR A 70 -21.62 -16.83 -8.69
C TYR A 70 -20.52 -16.87 -9.76
N LEU A 71 -19.30 -16.44 -9.45
CA LEU A 71 -18.18 -16.40 -10.39
C LEU A 71 -17.81 -17.82 -10.87
N VAL A 72 -17.79 -18.80 -9.98
CA VAL A 72 -17.51 -20.20 -10.35
C VAL A 72 -18.56 -20.73 -11.33
N ARG A 73 -19.86 -20.42 -11.12
CA ARG A 73 -20.93 -20.81 -12.05
C ARG A 73 -20.76 -20.14 -13.41
N GLU A 74 -20.45 -18.86 -13.44
CA GLU A 74 -20.24 -18.12 -14.70
C GLU A 74 -19.03 -18.67 -15.46
N PHE A 75 -17.90 -18.94 -14.80
CA PHE A 75 -16.72 -19.52 -15.44
C PHE A 75 -17.00 -20.90 -16.03
N LYS A 76 -17.75 -21.75 -15.30
CA LYS A 76 -18.19 -23.05 -15.80
C LYS A 76 -19.13 -22.92 -17.02
N ALA A 77 -20.06 -21.96 -16.97
CA ALA A 77 -20.98 -21.70 -18.08
C ALA A 77 -20.27 -21.21 -19.35
N LEU A 78 -19.15 -20.48 -19.18
CA LEU A 78 -18.28 -20.07 -20.28
C LEU A 78 -17.35 -21.18 -20.80
N GLY A 79 -17.38 -22.36 -20.19
CA GLY A 79 -16.53 -23.50 -20.59
C GLY A 79 -15.05 -23.33 -20.20
N LEU A 80 -14.73 -22.39 -19.28
CA LEU A 80 -13.37 -22.24 -18.78
C LEU A 80 -12.99 -23.41 -17.90
N ALA A 81 -11.78 -23.93 -18.06
CA ALA A 81 -11.23 -24.93 -17.17
C ALA A 81 -10.75 -24.28 -15.84
N PRO A 82 -10.78 -25.01 -14.71
CA PRO A 82 -10.24 -24.54 -13.46
C PRO A 82 -8.73 -24.27 -13.58
N GLY A 83 -8.25 -23.16 -12.99
CA GLY A 83 -6.85 -22.75 -13.08
C GLY A 83 -5.93 -23.30 -12.02
N ASN A 84 -6.47 -23.80 -10.90
CA ASN A 84 -5.65 -24.33 -9.83
C ASN A 84 -5.15 -25.75 -10.12
N PRO A 85 -3.95 -26.13 -9.63
CA PRO A 85 -3.38 -27.46 -9.82
C PRO A 85 -4.25 -28.60 -9.24
N ASP A 86 -5.08 -28.30 -8.25
CA ASP A 86 -6.02 -29.26 -7.61
C ASP A 86 -7.35 -29.39 -8.36
N GLY A 87 -7.50 -28.69 -9.49
CA GLY A 87 -8.72 -28.73 -10.29
C GLY A 87 -9.85 -27.83 -9.75
N THR A 88 -9.56 -26.89 -8.87
CA THR A 88 -10.52 -25.90 -8.36
C THR A 88 -10.44 -24.56 -9.08
N TYR A 89 -11.53 -23.76 -9.03
CA TYR A 89 -11.57 -22.40 -9.57
C TYR A 89 -11.12 -21.34 -8.55
N VAL A 90 -11.01 -21.72 -7.27
CA VAL A 90 -10.82 -20.78 -6.16
C VAL A 90 -9.49 -21.02 -5.49
N GLN A 91 -8.66 -20.00 -5.44
CA GLN A 91 -7.46 -19.98 -4.62
C GLN A 91 -7.80 -19.39 -3.25
N LYS A 92 -7.54 -20.14 -2.19
CA LYS A 92 -7.68 -19.62 -0.83
C LYS A 92 -6.52 -18.71 -0.47
N VAL A 93 -6.83 -17.53 0.05
CA VAL A 93 -5.86 -16.55 0.54
C VAL A 93 -6.13 -16.32 2.03
N PRO A 94 -5.28 -16.83 2.93
CA PRO A 94 -5.47 -16.61 4.36
C PRO A 94 -5.30 -15.13 4.70
N LEU A 95 -6.30 -14.53 5.35
CA LEU A 95 -6.32 -13.14 5.75
C LEU A 95 -6.35 -12.99 7.27
N SER A 96 -5.85 -11.87 7.76
CA SER A 96 -6.13 -11.36 9.10
C SER A 96 -6.93 -10.06 8.95
N GLU A 97 -8.09 -10.00 9.57
CA GLU A 97 -8.86 -8.78 9.73
C GLU A 97 -8.39 -8.08 11.00
N TYR A 98 -8.14 -6.78 10.90
CA TYR A 98 -7.78 -5.92 12.03
C TYR A 98 -8.81 -4.82 12.20
N ARG A 99 -9.17 -4.55 13.45
CA ARG A 99 -9.98 -3.39 13.82
C ARG A 99 -9.25 -2.61 14.89
N ALA A 100 -8.85 -1.39 14.54
CA ALA A 100 -8.12 -0.48 15.41
C ALA A 100 -9.04 0.65 15.92
N GLU A 101 -8.93 0.95 17.21
CA GLU A 101 -9.54 2.12 17.85
C GLU A 101 -8.43 3.02 18.38
N PRO A 102 -7.86 3.89 17.53
CA PRO A 102 -6.71 4.71 17.89
C PRO A 102 -7.12 5.99 18.61
N THR A 103 -6.30 6.36 19.60
CA THR A 103 -6.23 7.72 20.14
C THR A 103 -4.85 8.31 19.89
N ALA A 104 -4.76 9.64 19.73
CA ALA A 104 -3.51 10.35 19.52
C ALA A 104 -3.54 11.69 20.26
N ILE A 105 -2.50 11.94 21.06
CA ILE A 105 -2.31 13.21 21.79
C ILE A 105 -0.93 13.76 21.44
N VAL A 106 -0.91 14.97 20.89
CA VAL A 106 0.33 15.71 20.62
C VAL A 106 0.64 16.63 21.77
N HIS A 107 1.87 16.56 22.29
CA HIS A 107 2.40 17.50 23.27
C HIS A 107 3.29 18.52 22.53
N ALA A 108 2.73 19.71 22.29
CA ALA A 108 3.40 20.80 21.59
C ALA A 108 4.19 21.69 22.59
N PRO A 109 5.12 22.53 22.10
CA PRO A 109 5.87 23.48 22.92
C PRO A 109 4.95 24.33 23.82
N GLY A 110 5.45 24.69 25.00
CA GLY A 110 4.69 25.48 25.99
C GLY A 110 3.66 24.67 26.78
N GLY A 111 3.72 23.32 26.73
CA GLY A 111 2.83 22.46 27.52
C GLY A 111 1.43 22.31 26.92
N ARG A 112 1.26 22.67 25.67
CA ARG A 112 -0.02 22.56 24.96
C ARG A 112 -0.27 21.13 24.50
N GLU A 113 -1.40 20.55 24.91
CA GLU A 113 -1.90 19.26 24.42
C GLU A 113 -2.91 19.44 23.30
N ILE A 114 -2.80 18.63 22.24
CA ILE A 114 -3.71 18.61 21.11
C ILE A 114 -4.15 17.17 20.87
N ALA A 115 -5.39 16.87 21.23
CA ALA A 115 -5.99 15.58 20.93
C ALA A 115 -6.52 15.56 19.48
N TRP A 116 -6.07 14.60 18.69
CA TRP A 116 -6.61 14.36 17.36
C TRP A 116 -7.84 13.45 17.43
N LYS A 117 -8.83 13.76 16.64
CA LYS A 117 -10.10 13.02 16.58
C LYS A 117 -10.07 11.97 15.47
N HIS A 118 -10.15 10.71 15.85
CA HIS A 118 -10.37 9.61 14.91
C HIS A 118 -11.86 9.53 14.51
N PRO A 119 -12.21 9.32 13.24
CA PRO A 119 -11.34 9.26 12.05
C PRO A 119 -11.26 10.60 11.29
N SER A 120 -11.75 11.72 11.85
CA SER A 120 -11.89 13.01 11.16
C SER A 120 -10.56 13.75 10.96
N ASP A 121 -9.66 13.70 11.92
CA ASP A 121 -8.39 14.41 11.90
C ASP A 121 -7.24 13.49 11.46
N PHE A 122 -7.32 12.22 11.85
CA PHE A 122 -6.36 11.18 11.51
C PHE A 122 -7.04 9.81 11.47
N VAL A 123 -6.38 8.86 10.81
CA VAL A 123 -6.63 7.43 10.96
C VAL A 123 -5.31 6.74 11.26
N ALA A 124 -5.36 5.65 12.01
CA ALA A 124 -4.18 4.84 12.30
C ALA A 124 -4.56 3.39 12.49
N PHE A 125 -3.64 2.51 12.13
CA PHE A 125 -3.75 1.09 12.43
C PHE A 125 -2.38 0.50 12.79
N THR A 126 -2.41 -0.74 13.26
CA THR A 126 -1.24 -1.55 13.52
C THR A 126 -1.47 -2.95 12.97
N VAL A 127 -0.43 -3.57 12.43
CA VAL A 127 -0.43 -4.99 12.03
C VAL A 127 0.08 -5.89 13.17
N GLU A 128 0.47 -5.30 14.29
CA GLU A 128 0.87 -6.09 15.46
C GLU A 128 -0.33 -6.82 16.04
N ARG A 129 -0.21 -8.15 16.21
CA ARG A 129 -1.24 -8.98 16.83
C ARG A 129 -1.19 -8.88 18.35
N LYS A 130 -1.40 -7.64 18.85
CA LYS A 130 -1.45 -7.30 20.26
C LYS A 130 -2.78 -6.59 20.55
N PRO A 131 -3.44 -6.86 21.70
CA PRO A 131 -4.70 -6.18 22.03
C PRO A 131 -4.55 -4.68 22.26
N ARG A 132 -3.32 -4.21 22.47
CA ARG A 132 -3.01 -2.80 22.61
C ARG A 132 -1.60 -2.51 22.11
N VAL A 133 -1.44 -1.46 21.31
CA VAL A 133 -0.16 -0.88 20.93
C VAL A 133 -0.10 0.53 21.50
N HIS A 134 0.94 0.80 22.29
CA HIS A 134 1.14 2.07 22.97
C HIS A 134 2.52 2.63 22.63
N ILE A 135 2.54 3.85 22.12
CA ILE A 135 3.77 4.63 21.86
C ILE A 135 3.65 5.89 22.66
N GLN A 136 4.54 6.07 23.63
CA GLN A 136 4.51 7.22 24.54
C GLN A 136 5.56 8.25 24.14
N ASP A 137 5.13 9.52 24.05
CA ASP A 137 5.99 10.70 23.91
C ASP A 137 7.04 10.60 22.80
N SER A 138 6.69 9.94 21.68
CA SER A 138 7.57 9.80 20.52
C SER A 138 7.82 11.16 19.86
N GLN A 139 9.09 11.55 19.72
CA GLN A 139 9.47 12.81 19.07
C GLN A 139 9.02 12.85 17.63
N MET A 140 8.34 13.93 17.24
CA MET A 140 7.86 14.13 15.87
C MET A 140 8.93 14.83 15.03
N VAL A 141 9.22 14.24 13.86
CA VAL A 141 10.21 14.77 12.91
C VAL A 141 9.57 14.83 11.51
N PHE A 142 9.56 16.00 10.90
CA PHE A 142 9.17 16.15 9.51
C PHE A 142 10.33 15.71 8.62
N VAL A 143 10.09 14.74 7.74
CA VAL A 143 11.10 14.12 6.88
C VAL A 143 10.84 14.37 5.39
N GLY A 144 10.16 15.49 5.05
CA GLY A 144 9.84 15.80 3.65
C GLY A 144 9.01 14.71 3.02
N TYR A 145 9.46 14.18 1.88
CA TYR A 145 8.82 13.06 1.20
C TYR A 145 9.26 11.68 1.75
N GLY A 146 10.26 11.65 2.64
CA GLY A 146 10.77 10.41 3.24
C GLY A 146 11.33 9.43 2.20
N VAL A 147 12.13 9.92 1.27
CA VAL A 147 12.65 9.15 0.13
C VAL A 147 14.15 8.98 0.22
N ILE A 148 14.62 7.74 0.00
CA ILE A 148 16.00 7.42 -0.36
C ILE A 148 15.99 6.81 -1.76
N ALA A 149 16.52 7.55 -2.74
CA ALA A 149 16.56 7.16 -4.15
C ALA A 149 17.96 7.44 -4.73
N PRO A 150 18.90 6.48 -4.60
CA PRO A 150 20.30 6.67 -5.01
C PRO A 150 20.47 7.03 -6.48
N GLU A 151 19.61 6.51 -7.38
CA GLU A 151 19.62 6.80 -8.81
C GLU A 151 19.34 8.29 -9.13
N TYR A 152 18.56 8.95 -8.25
CA TYR A 152 18.34 10.41 -8.32
C TYR A 152 19.30 11.19 -7.42
N LYS A 153 20.24 10.52 -6.71
CA LYS A 153 21.10 11.11 -5.67
C LYS A 153 20.26 11.85 -4.63
N TRP A 154 19.16 11.20 -4.22
CA TRP A 154 18.17 11.74 -3.28
C TRP A 154 18.20 10.98 -1.97
N ASP A 155 18.21 11.71 -0.87
CA ASP A 155 18.12 11.17 0.49
C ASP A 155 17.52 12.26 1.38
N ASP A 156 16.29 12.06 1.85
CA ASP A 156 15.60 13.01 2.73
C ASP A 156 16.07 12.91 4.18
N PHE A 157 16.73 11.84 4.57
CA PHE A 157 17.07 11.56 5.98
C PHE A 157 18.45 12.06 6.38
N LYS A 158 19.40 12.17 5.46
CA LYS A 158 20.76 12.69 5.67
C LYS A 158 21.48 12.07 6.88
N GLY A 159 21.21 10.79 7.17
CA GLY A 159 21.84 10.07 8.26
C GLY A 159 21.36 10.47 9.67
N MET A 160 20.24 11.19 9.80
CA MET A 160 19.65 11.48 11.12
C MET A 160 19.19 10.18 11.80
N ASP A 161 19.46 10.02 13.07
CA ASP A 161 18.92 8.90 13.87
C ASP A 161 17.43 9.13 14.15
N LEU A 162 16.59 8.29 13.55
CA LEU A 162 15.14 8.36 13.62
C LEU A 162 14.52 7.20 14.40
N ARG A 163 15.33 6.35 15.03
CA ARG A 163 14.85 5.21 15.82
C ARG A 163 13.96 5.66 16.95
N GLY A 164 12.80 5.02 17.05
CA GLY A 164 11.78 5.32 18.07
C GLY A 164 11.07 6.67 17.89
N LYS A 165 11.30 7.38 16.77
CA LYS A 165 10.63 8.66 16.48
C LYS A 165 9.37 8.44 15.63
N THR A 166 8.51 9.44 15.63
CA THR A 166 7.35 9.53 14.73
C THR A 166 7.72 10.37 13.52
N LEU A 167 7.72 9.76 12.35
CA LEU A 167 7.99 10.44 11.09
C LEU A 167 6.72 11.09 10.55
N VAL A 168 6.78 12.38 10.26
CA VAL A 168 5.73 13.12 9.57
C VAL A 168 6.18 13.30 8.13
N VAL A 169 5.43 12.74 7.17
CA VAL A 169 5.87 12.60 5.77
C VAL A 169 4.81 13.10 4.79
N LEU A 170 5.24 13.74 3.71
CA LEU A 170 4.36 14.14 2.61
C LEU A 170 3.95 12.92 1.76
N VAL A 171 2.70 12.89 1.30
CA VAL A 171 2.25 11.92 0.31
C VAL A 171 2.90 12.22 -1.06
N ASN A 172 2.99 11.21 -1.94
CA ASN A 172 3.63 11.27 -3.25
C ASN A 172 5.17 11.32 -3.16
N ASP A 173 5.84 11.43 -4.29
CA ASP A 173 7.28 11.67 -4.40
C ASP A 173 7.59 13.13 -4.73
N PRO A 174 8.86 13.60 -4.63
CA PRO A 174 9.21 14.97 -4.91
C PRO A 174 8.90 15.34 -6.35
N GLN A 175 7.94 16.24 -6.56
CA GLN A 175 7.62 16.80 -7.87
C GLN A 175 8.51 18.02 -8.15
N ILE A 176 9.70 17.78 -8.70
CA ILE A 176 10.73 18.79 -8.89
C ILE A 176 10.37 19.66 -10.10
N PRO A 177 10.32 21.00 -9.97
CA PRO A 177 10.16 21.89 -11.11
C PRO A 177 11.33 21.78 -12.09
N ASP A 178 11.03 21.82 -13.40
CA ASP A 178 12.05 21.88 -14.44
C ASP A 178 12.86 23.20 -14.30
N PRO A 179 14.20 23.15 -14.23
CA PRO A 179 15.03 24.35 -14.12
C PRO A 179 14.88 25.34 -15.30
N ALA A 180 14.53 24.84 -16.48
CA ALA A 180 14.34 25.65 -17.68
C ALA A 180 12.93 26.23 -17.79
N ASP A 181 11.92 25.54 -17.25
CA ASP A 181 10.52 25.97 -17.26
C ASP A 181 9.82 25.56 -15.95
N PRO A 182 9.89 26.38 -14.90
CA PRO A 182 9.30 26.03 -13.60
C PRO A 182 7.79 25.75 -13.58
N ALA A 183 7.07 26.04 -14.67
CA ALA A 183 5.67 25.67 -14.83
C ALA A 183 5.49 24.18 -15.17
N LYS A 184 6.57 23.49 -15.52
CA LYS A 184 6.63 22.05 -15.79
C LYS A 184 7.41 21.32 -14.70
N LEU A 185 7.30 20.01 -14.68
CA LEU A 185 8.09 19.14 -13.83
C LEU A 185 9.27 18.55 -14.62
N ASP A 186 10.40 18.38 -13.94
CA ASP A 186 11.58 17.71 -14.47
C ASP A 186 11.32 16.21 -14.61
N GLU A 187 11.10 15.74 -15.84
CA GLU A 187 10.80 14.32 -16.12
C GLU A 187 11.99 13.39 -15.83
N SER A 188 13.21 13.94 -15.74
CA SER A 188 14.39 13.17 -15.31
C SER A 188 14.42 12.88 -13.82
N MET A 189 13.61 13.60 -13.03
CA MET A 189 13.46 13.46 -11.60
C MET A 189 12.11 12.85 -11.27
N PHE A 190 12.11 11.65 -10.64
CA PHE A 190 10.91 10.93 -10.23
C PHE A 190 9.84 10.80 -11.33
N LYS A 191 10.24 10.81 -12.61
CA LYS A 191 9.34 10.73 -13.80
C LYS A 191 8.29 11.85 -13.86
N GLY A 192 8.59 13.02 -13.34
CA GLY A 192 7.72 14.20 -13.42
C GLY A 192 6.36 13.99 -12.73
N LYS A 193 5.27 13.93 -13.53
CA LYS A 193 3.90 13.73 -12.99
C LYS A 193 3.58 12.30 -12.58
N ALA A 194 4.31 11.31 -13.09
CA ALA A 194 4.05 9.93 -12.81
C ALA A 194 4.48 9.63 -11.37
N MET A 195 3.54 9.12 -10.55
CA MET A 195 3.91 8.63 -9.23
C MET A 195 4.80 7.39 -9.39
N THR A 196 6.03 7.47 -8.88
CA THR A 196 6.94 6.33 -8.80
C THR A 196 6.60 5.47 -7.57
N TYR A 197 7.33 4.36 -7.36
CA TYR A 197 7.18 3.59 -6.13
C TYR A 197 7.47 4.41 -4.87
N TYR A 198 8.40 5.35 -4.95
CA TYR A 198 8.73 6.27 -3.85
C TYR A 198 7.56 7.14 -3.39
N GLY A 199 6.61 7.42 -4.29
CA GLY A 199 5.39 8.17 -3.98
C GLY A 199 4.29 7.35 -3.31
N ARG A 200 4.40 6.02 -3.34
CA ARG A 200 3.41 5.12 -2.74
C ARG A 200 3.40 5.25 -1.22
N TRP A 201 2.22 5.22 -0.64
CA TRP A 201 2.07 5.23 0.81
C TRP A 201 2.70 4.00 1.47
N THR A 202 2.68 2.84 0.81
CA THR A 202 3.38 1.63 1.25
C THR A 202 4.87 1.86 1.42
N TYR A 203 5.52 2.50 0.43
CA TYR A 203 6.94 2.85 0.52
C TYR A 203 7.26 3.69 1.77
N LYS A 204 6.37 4.63 2.16
CA LYS A 204 6.60 5.49 3.33
C LYS A 204 6.67 4.67 4.62
N TYR A 205 5.82 3.65 4.73
CA TYR A 205 5.84 2.75 5.90
C TYR A 205 7.06 1.83 5.88
N GLU A 206 7.36 1.21 4.75
CA GLU A 206 8.56 0.39 4.57
C GLU A 206 9.83 1.19 4.90
N GLU A 207 9.94 2.43 4.43
CA GLU A 207 11.08 3.28 4.73
C GLU A 207 11.11 3.65 6.22
N GLY A 208 9.96 3.92 6.81
CA GLY A 208 9.85 4.14 8.25
C GLY A 208 10.39 2.96 9.07
N VAL A 209 10.09 1.73 8.65
CA VAL A 209 10.66 0.52 9.26
C VAL A 209 12.18 0.48 9.10
N ARG A 210 12.70 0.74 7.89
CA ARG A 210 14.15 0.80 7.63
C ARG A 210 14.87 1.83 8.50
N GLN A 211 14.19 2.95 8.81
CA GLN A 211 14.69 3.99 9.71
C GLN A 211 14.49 3.67 11.21
N GLY A 212 13.83 2.55 11.54
CA GLY A 212 13.51 2.17 12.92
C GLY A 212 12.49 3.06 13.62
N ALA A 213 11.61 3.72 12.86
CA ALA A 213 10.59 4.62 13.38
C ALA A 213 9.55 3.87 14.24
N ALA A 214 9.07 4.52 15.31
CA ALA A 214 7.96 4.01 16.11
C ALA A 214 6.61 4.21 15.40
N ALA A 215 6.48 5.30 14.65
CA ALA A 215 5.29 5.60 13.87
C ALA A 215 5.64 6.35 12.59
N VAL A 216 4.79 6.19 11.57
CA VAL A 216 4.81 7.04 10.37
C VAL A 216 3.43 7.64 10.18
N VAL A 217 3.37 8.96 10.06
CA VAL A 217 2.14 9.73 9.84
C VAL A 217 2.23 10.43 8.50
N ILE A 218 1.46 9.98 7.51
CA ILE A 218 1.43 10.57 6.18
C ILE A 218 0.47 11.76 6.17
N ILE A 219 0.94 12.92 5.70
CA ILE A 219 0.08 14.08 5.45
C ILE A 219 -0.70 13.83 4.18
N HIS A 220 -2.03 13.74 4.29
CA HIS A 220 -2.90 13.60 3.14
C HIS A 220 -3.13 14.93 2.45
N GLU A 221 -2.89 14.97 1.15
CA GLU A 221 -3.21 16.09 0.27
C GLU A 221 -3.96 15.58 -0.95
N THR A 222 -5.15 16.12 -1.20
CA THR A 222 -6.06 15.63 -2.24
C THR A 222 -5.43 15.61 -3.64
N LYS A 223 -4.71 16.68 -4.02
CA LYS A 223 -4.12 16.76 -5.36
C LYS A 223 -2.94 15.80 -5.55
N PRO A 224 -1.94 15.74 -4.65
CA PRO A 224 -0.86 14.76 -4.74
C PRO A 224 -1.31 13.30 -4.59
N ALA A 225 -2.29 13.02 -3.73
CA ALA A 225 -2.85 11.68 -3.53
C ALA A 225 -3.74 11.22 -4.69
N ALA A 226 -4.32 12.17 -5.46
CA ALA A 226 -5.31 11.98 -6.51
C ALA A 226 -6.70 11.48 -6.01
N TYR A 227 -6.98 11.57 -4.71
CA TYR A 227 -8.27 11.27 -4.09
C TYR A 227 -8.47 12.10 -2.82
N PRO A 228 -9.74 12.36 -2.40
CA PRO A 228 -10.03 13.13 -1.20
C PRO A 228 -9.76 12.32 0.08
N TYR A 229 -9.62 13.01 1.23
CA TYR A 229 -9.32 12.38 2.53
C TYR A 229 -10.37 11.37 2.97
N GLU A 230 -11.62 11.56 2.56
CA GLU A 230 -12.74 10.66 2.85
C GLU A 230 -12.47 9.22 2.38
N VAL A 231 -11.65 9.03 1.32
CA VAL A 231 -11.24 7.70 0.87
C VAL A 231 -10.38 7.03 1.94
N VAL A 232 -9.40 7.75 2.50
CA VAL A 232 -8.56 7.24 3.60
C VAL A 232 -9.40 6.99 4.85
N GLN A 233 -10.26 7.95 5.20
CA GLN A 233 -11.14 7.86 6.35
C GLN A 233 -12.06 6.63 6.28
N ASN A 234 -12.64 6.36 5.11
CA ASN A 234 -13.58 5.26 4.93
C ASN A 234 -12.91 3.89 4.76
N SER A 235 -11.65 3.85 4.33
CA SER A 235 -10.90 2.59 4.21
C SER A 235 -10.15 2.24 5.50
N TRP A 236 -9.47 3.20 6.14
CA TRP A 236 -8.62 2.98 7.31
C TRP A 236 -9.31 3.21 8.65
N GLY A 237 -10.44 3.92 8.65
CA GLY A 237 -11.27 4.14 9.84
C GLY A 237 -12.20 2.96 10.16
N ARG A 238 -12.05 1.84 9.49
CA ARG A 238 -12.86 0.62 9.63
C ARG A 238 -11.96 -0.60 9.81
N GLU A 239 -12.55 -1.80 9.63
CA GLU A 239 -11.78 -3.03 9.55
C GLU A 239 -10.88 -3.05 8.30
N ASN A 240 -9.67 -3.54 8.48
CA ASN A 240 -8.67 -3.73 7.43
C ASN A 240 -8.30 -5.20 7.33
N PHE A 241 -7.98 -5.64 6.11
CA PHE A 241 -7.58 -7.00 5.83
C PHE A 241 -6.15 -7.03 5.33
N GLU A 242 -5.36 -7.94 5.89
CA GLU A 242 -3.98 -8.19 5.47
C GLU A 242 -3.78 -9.66 5.17
N ILE A 243 -3.00 -9.98 4.14
CA ILE A 243 -2.60 -11.37 3.87
C ILE A 243 -1.81 -11.86 5.08
N ARG A 244 -2.19 -13.03 5.60
CA ARG A 244 -1.51 -13.67 6.72
C ARG A 244 -0.12 -14.12 6.28
N ASN A 245 0.88 -13.27 6.56
CA ASN A 245 2.28 -13.48 6.22
C ASN A 245 3.13 -13.16 7.46
N GLU A 246 4.02 -14.07 7.85
CA GLU A 246 4.90 -13.89 9.00
C GLU A 246 5.91 -12.75 8.85
N GLY A 247 6.25 -12.36 7.61
CA GLY A 247 7.19 -11.26 7.30
C GLY A 247 6.58 -9.85 7.24
N ARG A 248 5.26 -9.70 7.40
CA ARG A 248 4.60 -8.41 7.18
C ARG A 248 4.85 -7.34 8.25
N SER A 249 5.26 -7.73 9.45
CA SER A 249 5.72 -6.76 10.46
C SER A 249 6.97 -5.99 10.02
N GLU A 250 7.68 -6.46 8.98
CA GLU A 250 8.84 -5.78 8.40
C GLU A 250 8.44 -4.69 7.38
N GLU A 251 7.17 -4.62 6.97
CA GLU A 251 6.66 -3.65 5.99
C GLU A 251 5.99 -2.44 6.65
N TYR A 252 5.57 -2.57 7.92
CA TYR A 252 4.85 -1.54 8.65
C TYR A 252 5.54 -1.19 9.98
N PRO A 253 5.63 0.10 10.34
CA PRO A 253 6.03 0.50 11.68
C PRO A 253 4.94 0.07 12.70
N PRO A 254 5.24 0.05 14.00
CA PRO A 254 4.25 -0.26 15.04
C PRO A 254 2.95 0.52 14.90
N VAL A 255 3.01 1.78 14.46
CA VAL A 255 1.85 2.60 14.11
C VAL A 255 2.01 3.18 12.71
N ALA A 256 1.07 2.84 11.83
CA ALA A 256 0.91 3.39 10.49
C ALA A 256 -0.30 4.33 10.49
N ALA A 257 -0.12 5.59 10.11
CA ALA A 257 -1.16 6.61 10.23
C ALA A 257 -1.20 7.57 9.03
N TRP A 258 -2.37 8.18 8.84
CA TRP A 258 -2.57 9.32 7.97
C TRP A 258 -3.16 10.46 8.78
N MET A 259 -2.77 11.69 8.48
CA MET A 259 -3.44 12.88 9.00
C MET A 259 -4.01 13.73 7.87
N LYS A 260 -5.13 14.39 8.14
CA LYS A 260 -5.74 15.36 7.25
C LYS A 260 -4.84 16.59 7.10
N LEU A 261 -4.87 17.24 5.93
CA LEU A 261 -4.06 18.44 5.69
C LEU A 261 -4.29 19.54 6.72
N ASP A 262 -5.53 19.79 7.13
CA ASP A 262 -5.85 20.82 8.12
C ASP A 262 -5.25 20.49 9.50
N THR A 263 -5.24 19.20 9.87
CA THR A 263 -4.58 18.69 11.08
C THR A 263 -3.07 18.93 11.00
N ALA A 264 -2.47 18.65 9.83
CA ALA A 264 -1.05 18.92 9.60
C ALA A 264 -0.73 20.41 9.73
N LYS A 265 -1.50 21.30 9.09
CA LYS A 265 -1.33 22.76 9.21
C LYS A 265 -1.40 23.22 10.66
N ALA A 266 -2.38 22.72 11.42
CA ALA A 266 -2.54 23.05 12.84
C ALA A 266 -1.36 22.55 13.68
N LEU A 267 -0.83 21.35 13.43
CA LEU A 267 0.36 20.80 14.06
C LEU A 267 1.57 21.70 13.82
N PHE A 268 1.87 22.01 12.54
CA PHE A 268 3.04 22.82 12.19
C PHE A 268 2.95 24.22 12.81
N ALA A 269 1.79 24.86 12.74
CA ALA A 269 1.58 26.17 13.39
C ALA A 269 1.76 26.10 14.91
N ALA A 270 1.27 25.04 15.57
CA ALA A 270 1.42 24.85 17.00
C ALA A 270 2.87 24.62 17.44
N THR A 271 3.72 24.17 16.54
CA THR A 271 5.16 23.93 16.75
C THR A 271 6.05 25.05 16.21
N GLY A 272 5.46 26.17 15.77
CA GLY A 272 6.20 27.35 15.26
C GLY A 272 6.75 27.17 13.86
N HIS A 273 6.27 26.20 13.10
CA HIS A 273 6.68 25.94 11.71
C HIS A 273 5.58 26.32 10.73
N ASP A 274 5.98 26.65 9.48
CA ASP A 274 5.08 26.81 8.35
C ASP A 274 5.21 25.59 7.42
N LEU A 275 4.12 24.85 7.24
CA LEU A 275 4.10 23.62 6.44
C LEU A 275 4.47 23.89 4.98
N GLU A 276 4.01 25.00 4.39
CA GLU A 276 4.29 25.29 2.99
C GLU A 276 5.78 25.63 2.76
N THR A 277 6.37 26.40 3.66
CA THR A 277 7.81 26.68 3.65
C THR A 277 8.63 25.38 3.72
N LEU A 278 8.26 24.46 4.62
CA LEU A 278 8.96 23.18 4.76
C LEU A 278 8.71 22.25 3.56
N ARG A 279 7.52 22.31 2.96
CA ARG A 279 7.23 21.60 1.70
C ARG A 279 8.14 22.06 0.56
N GLN A 280 8.30 23.37 0.39
CA GLN A 280 9.20 23.95 -0.62
C GLN A 280 10.68 23.59 -0.34
N ALA A 281 11.07 23.54 0.93
CA ALA A 281 12.39 23.07 1.30
C ALA A 281 12.60 21.59 0.93
N ALA A 282 11.57 20.74 1.12
CA ALA A 282 11.59 19.31 0.82
C ALA A 282 11.71 18.99 -0.69
N LEU A 283 11.54 19.96 -1.58
CA LEU A 283 11.82 19.82 -3.02
C LEU A 283 13.31 20.00 -3.37
N LYS A 284 14.16 20.24 -2.38
CA LYS A 284 15.59 20.48 -2.60
C LYS A 284 16.44 19.31 -2.14
N ARG A 285 17.51 19.00 -2.88
CA ARG A 285 18.44 17.90 -2.55
C ARG A 285 19.17 18.10 -1.22
N ASP A 286 19.32 19.31 -0.74
CA ASP A 286 19.96 19.66 0.53
C ASP A 286 19.01 19.70 1.71
N PHE A 287 17.73 19.37 1.49
CA PHE A 287 16.75 19.21 2.57
C PHE A 287 17.29 18.30 3.67
N ARG A 288 16.98 18.63 4.91
CA ARG A 288 17.28 17.82 6.12
C ARG A 288 16.02 17.67 6.94
N PRO A 289 15.85 16.53 7.64
CA PRO A 289 14.74 16.34 8.55
C PRO A 289 14.66 17.47 9.59
N VAL A 290 13.44 17.88 9.90
CA VAL A 290 13.16 18.98 10.83
C VAL A 290 12.45 18.44 12.06
N PRO A 291 13.11 18.39 13.25
CA PRO A 291 12.43 18.12 14.50
C PRO A 291 11.36 19.19 14.76
N LEU A 292 10.12 18.75 15.00
CA LEU A 292 9.00 19.68 15.23
C LEU A 292 8.96 20.25 16.66
N GLY A 293 9.85 19.79 17.55
CA GLY A 293 9.85 20.22 18.95
C GLY A 293 8.63 19.74 19.75
N SER A 294 7.90 18.76 19.22
CA SER A 294 6.73 18.13 19.82
C SER A 294 6.92 16.63 19.95
N THR A 295 6.13 16.02 20.83
CA THR A 295 6.00 14.57 20.93
C THR A 295 4.55 14.16 20.65
N ILE A 296 4.34 12.89 20.35
CA ILE A 296 3.02 12.31 20.21
C ILE A 296 2.92 11.01 21.00
N THR A 297 1.79 10.81 21.66
CA THR A 297 1.41 9.55 22.28
C THR A 297 0.29 8.93 21.48
N PHE A 298 0.53 7.71 20.97
CA PHE A 298 -0.51 6.87 20.37
C PHE A 298 -0.91 5.77 21.33
N ASP A 299 -2.20 5.50 21.38
CA ASP A 299 -2.78 4.35 22.08
C ASP A 299 -3.83 3.71 21.17
N ILE A 300 -3.56 2.49 20.73
CA ILE A 300 -4.41 1.76 19.79
C ILE A 300 -4.92 0.51 20.47
N ALA A 301 -6.22 0.48 20.79
CA ALA A 301 -6.90 -0.78 21.09
C ALA A 301 -7.11 -1.52 19.77
N ASN A 302 -6.70 -2.78 19.73
CA ASN A 302 -6.69 -3.59 18.51
C ASN A 302 -7.36 -4.94 18.73
N THR A 303 -8.22 -5.31 17.80
CA THR A 303 -8.78 -6.64 17.71
C THR A 303 -8.46 -7.22 16.34
N TRP A 304 -8.32 -8.55 16.27
CA TRP A 304 -8.11 -9.22 14.99
C TRP A 304 -8.81 -10.58 14.99
N ARG A 305 -9.18 -11.03 13.81
CA ARG A 305 -9.64 -12.39 13.54
C ARG A 305 -8.97 -12.94 12.28
N GLU A 306 -8.88 -14.25 12.22
CA GLU A 306 -8.39 -14.94 11.03
C GLU A 306 -9.56 -15.24 10.10
N VAL A 307 -9.34 -15.05 8.81
CA VAL A 307 -10.30 -15.26 7.72
C VAL A 307 -9.61 -16.14 6.68
N ASP A 308 -10.24 -17.27 6.32
CA ASP A 308 -9.71 -18.27 5.38
C ASP A 308 -10.56 -18.37 4.10
#